data_6eb0595047be659c2e1a79761d764ec5
#
_entry.id   6eb0595047be659c2e1a79761d764ec5
#
_cell.length_a   1.000
_cell.length_b   1.000
_cell.length_c   1.000
_cell.angle_alpha   90.00
_cell.angle_beta   90.00
_cell.angle_gamma   90.00
#
_symmetry.space_group_name_H-M   'P 1'
#
loop_
_entity.id
_entity.type
_entity.pdbx_description
1 polymer ?
#
loop_
_entity_poly.entity_id
_entity_poly.type
_entity_poly.pdbx_seq_one_letter_code
_entity_poly.pdbx_strand_id
1 'polypeptide(L)'
;NNDGLLSKIFYIQEHVNRPPRDIRTVVVGNEVLGAEYRYSSNDDWRTNFSLGAKIENCPMTKELEDIVIKASESVGGGILGVDLMESDDGLLVHEINNNVEFKGISKFTNDNIAHKIVDYIDTISKR
;
A
#
# COMPACT_ATOMS: atom_id res chain seq x y z
N ASN A 1 -4.47 -23.10 -1.76
CA ASN A 1 -4.66 -22.94 -0.33
C ASN A 1 -3.74 -21.84 0.21
N ASN A 2 -3.95 -21.46 1.47
CA ASN A 2 -3.19 -20.37 2.08
C ASN A 2 -1.70 -20.70 2.21
N ASP A 3 -1.36 -21.94 2.43
CA ASP A 3 0.04 -22.36 2.59
C ASP A 3 0.81 -22.19 1.28
N GLY A 4 0.19 -22.52 0.14
CA GLY A 4 0.81 -22.34 -1.16
C GLY A 4 1.04 -20.88 -1.49
N LEU A 5 0.10 -20.00 -1.12
CA LEU A 5 0.24 -18.57 -1.34
C LEU A 5 1.36 -17.98 -0.48
N LEU A 6 1.42 -18.37 0.79
CA LEU A 6 2.48 -17.91 1.69
C LEU A 6 3.86 -18.36 1.20
N SER A 7 3.97 -19.60 0.74
CA SER A 7 5.23 -20.10 0.18
C SER A 7 5.67 -19.31 -1.04
N LYS A 8 4.74 -18.91 -1.90
CA LYS A 8 5.05 -18.09 -3.07
C LYS A 8 5.53 -16.70 -2.66
N ILE A 9 4.91 -16.12 -1.65
CA ILE A 9 5.31 -14.79 -1.16
C ILE A 9 6.75 -14.84 -0.61
N PHE A 10 7.06 -15.82 0.21
CA PHE A 10 8.42 -15.98 0.75
C PHE A 10 9.44 -16.26 -0.34
N TYR A 11 9.09 -17.10 -1.30
CA TYR A 11 9.97 -17.39 -2.42
C TYR A 11 10.29 -16.13 -3.21
N ILE A 12 9.30 -15.30 -3.50
CA ILE A 12 9.49 -14.03 -4.21
C ILE A 12 10.41 -13.11 -3.42
N GLN A 13 10.23 -12.99 -2.12
CA GLN A 13 11.07 -12.15 -1.27
C GLN A 13 12.52 -12.60 -1.25
N GLU A 14 12.77 -13.89 -1.32
CA GLU A 14 14.13 -14.44 -1.27
C GLU A 14 14.84 -14.39 -2.61
N HIS A 15 14.11 -14.58 -3.70
CA HIS A 15 14.71 -14.81 -5.02
C HIS A 15 14.52 -13.68 -6.02
N VAL A 16 13.63 -12.75 -5.74
CA VAL A 16 13.40 -11.62 -6.63
C VAL A 16 14.37 -10.49 -6.30
N ASN A 17 15.07 -10.03 -7.33
CA ASN A 17 15.92 -8.86 -7.20
C ASN A 17 15.02 -7.62 -7.24
N ARG A 18 14.81 -7.00 -6.09
CA ARG A 18 13.95 -5.83 -5.97
C ARG A 18 14.65 -4.73 -5.17
N PRO A 19 14.24 -3.48 -5.37
CA PRO A 19 14.75 -2.39 -4.53
C PRO A 19 14.42 -2.64 -3.06
N PRO A 20 15.24 -2.17 -2.12
CA PRO A 20 14.99 -2.36 -0.69
C PRO A 20 13.90 -1.41 -0.18
N ARG A 21 12.73 -1.53 -0.77
CA ARG A 21 11.59 -0.66 -0.44
C ARG A 21 10.28 -1.37 -0.71
N ASP A 22 9.26 -0.96 0.01
CA ASP A 22 7.88 -1.37 -0.24
C ASP A 22 7.07 -0.15 -0.67
N ILE A 23 5.94 -0.39 -1.32
CA ILE A 23 5.01 0.66 -1.70
C ILE A 23 3.81 0.57 -0.77
N ARG A 24 3.47 1.68 -0.12
CA ARG A 24 2.28 1.76 0.71
C ARG A 24 1.29 2.72 0.06
N THR A 25 0.04 2.28 -0.07
CA THR A 25 -1.02 3.08 -0.66
C THR A 25 -2.19 3.23 0.30
N VAL A 26 -2.98 4.27 0.10
CA VAL A 26 -4.23 4.49 0.81
C VAL A 26 -5.36 4.54 -0.21
N VAL A 27 -6.39 3.73 0.03
CA VAL A 27 -7.58 3.66 -0.82
C VAL A 27 -8.78 4.08 0.00
N VAL A 28 -9.64 4.90 -0.57
CA VAL A 28 -10.93 5.27 0.02
C VAL A 28 -11.99 5.02 -1.04
N GLY A 29 -12.86 4.05 -0.76
CA GLY A 29 -13.84 3.62 -1.75
C GLY A 29 -13.17 2.98 -2.95
N ASN A 30 -13.27 3.60 -4.10
CA ASN A 30 -12.64 3.14 -5.34
C ASN A 30 -11.56 4.12 -5.84
N GLU A 31 -11.05 4.97 -4.96
CA GLU A 31 -10.05 5.97 -5.30
C GLU A 31 -8.77 5.75 -4.51
N VAL A 32 -7.63 5.70 -5.22
CA VAL A 32 -6.32 5.62 -4.57
C VAL A 32 -5.86 7.04 -4.31
N LEU A 33 -5.74 7.40 -3.04
CA LEU A 33 -5.46 8.79 -2.65
C LEU A 33 -3.97 9.12 -2.67
N GLY A 34 -3.11 8.14 -2.52
CA GLY A 34 -1.69 8.41 -2.53
C GLY A 34 -0.87 7.14 -2.35
N ALA A 35 0.40 7.27 -2.61
CA ALA A 35 1.35 6.18 -2.48
C ALA A 35 2.70 6.71 -1.99
N GLU A 36 3.39 5.90 -1.21
CA GLU A 36 4.73 6.22 -0.74
C GLU A 36 5.64 5.02 -0.85
N TYR A 37 6.93 5.28 -1.12
CA TYR A 37 7.96 4.27 -0.97
C TYR A 37 8.44 4.28 0.48
N ARG A 38 8.58 3.10 1.07
CA ARG A 38 9.19 2.93 2.37
C ARG A 38 10.44 2.09 2.22
N TYR A 39 11.57 2.70 2.48
CA TYR A 39 12.86 2.06 2.35
C TYR A 39 13.22 1.32 3.63
N SER A 40 13.72 0.10 3.47
CA SER A 40 14.34 -0.63 4.56
C SER A 40 15.85 -0.44 4.47
N SER A 41 16.54 -0.41 5.60
CA SER A 41 17.99 -0.45 5.56
C SER A 41 18.47 -1.89 5.73
N ASN A 42 19.76 -2.10 5.51
CA ASN A 42 20.32 -3.41 5.24
C ASN A 42 20.34 -4.37 6.42
N ASP A 43 20.28 -3.88 7.66
CA ASP A 43 20.68 -4.72 8.79
C ASP A 43 19.52 -5.26 9.60
N ASP A 44 18.47 -4.47 9.82
CA ASP A 44 17.31 -4.91 10.56
C ASP A 44 16.10 -4.09 10.17
N TRP A 45 15.31 -4.62 9.27
CA TRP A 45 14.15 -3.91 8.74
C TRP A 45 13.13 -3.56 9.83
N ARG A 46 13.02 -4.35 10.89
CA ARG A 46 12.07 -4.06 11.97
C ARG A 46 12.52 -2.87 12.80
N THR A 47 13.78 -2.80 13.10
CA THR A 47 14.36 -1.67 13.83
C THR A 47 14.24 -0.39 13.02
N ASN A 48 14.42 -0.48 11.72
CA ASN A 48 14.35 0.70 10.85
C ASN A 48 12.97 1.32 10.79
N PHE A 49 11.91 0.53 10.82
CA PHE A 49 10.57 1.08 10.85
C PHE A 49 10.32 1.86 12.14
N SER A 50 10.81 1.36 13.26
CA SER A 50 10.63 2.07 14.53
C SER A 50 11.53 3.30 14.66
N LEU A 51 12.65 3.33 13.95
CA LEU A 51 13.59 4.46 13.97
C LEU A 51 13.34 5.49 12.86
N GLY A 52 12.25 5.36 12.13
CA GLY A 52 11.91 6.31 11.08
C GLY A 52 12.56 5.97 9.74
N ALA A 53 12.10 4.88 9.13
CA ALA A 53 12.53 4.50 7.80
C ALA A 53 12.31 5.66 6.81
N LYS A 54 13.21 5.76 5.82
CA LYS A 54 13.09 6.79 4.80
C LYS A 54 11.81 6.59 4.00
N ILE A 55 11.09 7.67 3.79
CA ILE A 55 9.83 7.69 3.04
C ILE A 55 9.99 8.65 1.87
N GLU A 56 9.60 8.22 0.68
CA GLU A 56 9.62 9.06 -0.52
C GLU A 56 8.30 8.95 -1.27
N ASN A 57 8.00 9.96 -2.07
CA ASN A 57 6.84 9.93 -2.93
C ASN A 57 6.94 8.81 -3.95
N CYS A 58 5.89 8.03 -4.10
CA CYS A 58 5.76 7.03 -5.15
C CYS A 58 4.83 7.57 -6.23
N PRO A 59 5.30 7.74 -7.47
CA PRO A 59 4.43 8.21 -8.54
C PRO A 59 3.25 7.27 -8.76
N MET A 60 2.07 7.85 -8.95
CA MET A 60 0.86 7.06 -9.21
C MET A 60 0.83 6.68 -10.68
N THR A 61 1.15 5.44 -10.99
CA THR A 61 1.07 4.92 -12.35
C THR A 61 -0.27 4.20 -12.55
N LYS A 62 -0.64 4.00 -13.80
CA LYS A 62 -1.86 3.27 -14.13
C LYS A 62 -1.80 1.83 -13.61
N GLU A 63 -0.64 1.20 -13.72
CA GLU A 63 -0.43 -0.17 -13.22
C GLU A 63 -0.66 -0.23 -11.71
N LEU A 64 -0.07 0.69 -10.96
CA LEU A 64 -0.22 0.73 -9.51
C LEU A 64 -1.68 0.94 -9.13
N GLU A 65 -2.33 1.93 -9.74
CA GLU A 65 -3.73 2.24 -9.46
C GLU A 65 -4.64 1.04 -9.72
N ASP A 66 -4.48 0.40 -10.88
CA ASP A 66 -5.33 -0.74 -11.27
C ASP A 66 -5.17 -1.91 -10.30
N ILE A 67 -3.95 -2.23 -9.91
CA ILE A 67 -3.69 -3.33 -8.98
C ILE A 67 -4.28 -3.03 -7.60
N VAL A 68 -4.10 -1.81 -7.12
CA VAL A 68 -4.59 -1.40 -5.81
C VAL A 68 -6.11 -1.43 -5.76
N ILE A 69 -6.77 -0.94 -6.80
CA ILE A 69 -8.24 -0.95 -6.88
C ILE A 69 -8.76 -2.39 -6.92
N LYS A 70 -8.14 -3.27 -7.70
CA LYS A 70 -8.54 -4.68 -7.74
C LYS A 70 -8.37 -5.35 -6.39
N ALA A 71 -7.26 -5.07 -5.70
CA ALA A 71 -7.03 -5.61 -4.35
C ALA A 71 -8.11 -5.13 -3.39
N SER A 72 -8.45 -3.85 -3.44
CA SER A 72 -9.51 -3.28 -2.60
C SER A 72 -10.86 -3.95 -2.88
N GLU A 73 -11.22 -4.11 -4.13
CA GLU A 73 -12.48 -4.75 -4.51
C GLU A 73 -12.56 -6.19 -4.01
N SER A 74 -11.43 -6.91 -4.01
CA SER A 74 -11.40 -8.31 -3.60
C SER A 74 -11.77 -8.51 -2.12
N VAL A 75 -11.63 -7.49 -1.29
CA VAL A 75 -11.99 -7.54 0.14
C VAL A 75 -13.21 -6.70 0.46
N GLY A 76 -13.94 -6.23 -0.55
CA GLY A 76 -15.18 -5.48 -0.35
C GLY A 76 -15.05 -3.97 -0.32
N GLY A 77 -13.89 -3.44 -0.60
CA GLY A 77 -13.67 -2.00 -0.61
C GLY A 77 -13.59 -1.40 0.78
N GLY A 78 -13.76 -0.10 0.87
CA GLY A 78 -13.74 0.63 2.13
C GLY A 78 -12.54 1.56 2.23
N ILE A 79 -12.08 1.79 3.45
CA ILE A 79 -10.88 2.58 3.72
C ILE A 79 -9.76 1.60 4.03
N LEU A 80 -8.79 1.51 3.16
CA LEU A 80 -7.78 0.45 3.21
C LEU A 80 -6.37 0.98 2.95
N GLY A 81 -5.40 0.33 3.57
CA GLY A 81 -4.01 0.41 3.16
C GLY A 81 -3.70 -0.82 2.32
N VAL A 82 -3.06 -0.64 1.19
CA VAL A 82 -2.60 -1.74 0.35
C VAL A 82 -1.09 -1.62 0.20
N ASP A 83 -0.38 -2.63 0.63
CA ASP A 83 1.07 -2.67 0.58
C ASP A 83 1.52 -3.58 -0.56
N LEU A 84 2.45 -3.08 -1.36
CA LEU A 84 2.96 -3.79 -2.52
C LEU A 84 4.47 -3.86 -2.50
N MET A 85 5.00 -4.80 -3.27
CA MET A 85 6.43 -4.88 -3.53
C MET A 85 6.66 -4.90 -5.03
N GLU A 86 7.81 -4.41 -5.44
CA GLU A 86 8.23 -4.45 -6.83
C GLU A 86 8.92 -5.79 -7.11
N SER A 87 8.65 -6.37 -8.26
CA SER A 87 9.29 -7.63 -8.67
C SER A 87 9.65 -7.55 -10.15
N ASP A 88 10.41 -8.54 -10.62
CA ASP A 88 10.75 -8.64 -12.04
C ASP A 88 9.52 -8.82 -12.92
N ASP A 89 8.45 -9.36 -12.36
CA ASP A 89 7.19 -9.60 -13.08
C ASP A 89 6.17 -8.49 -12.88
N GLY A 90 6.54 -7.40 -12.23
CA GLY A 90 5.66 -6.27 -11.97
C GLY A 90 5.38 -6.08 -10.48
N LEU A 91 4.28 -5.43 -10.18
CA LEU A 91 3.89 -5.12 -8.81
C LEU A 91 3.10 -6.28 -8.19
N LEU A 92 3.40 -6.58 -6.94
CA LEU A 92 2.73 -7.64 -6.20
C LEU A 92 2.14 -7.08 -4.90
N VAL A 93 0.88 -7.37 -4.64
CA VAL A 93 0.24 -7.02 -3.37
C VAL A 93 0.67 -8.04 -2.33
N HIS A 94 1.19 -7.58 -1.19
CA HIS A 94 1.54 -8.50 -0.12
C HIS A 94 0.75 -8.30 1.17
N GLU A 95 0.05 -7.19 1.32
CA GLU A 95 -0.79 -6.97 2.50
C GLU A 95 -1.91 -5.99 2.19
N ILE A 96 -3.11 -6.29 2.71
CA ILE A 96 -4.25 -5.38 2.69
C ILE A 96 -4.68 -5.21 4.15
N ASN A 97 -4.85 -3.97 4.57
CA ASN A 97 -5.02 -3.66 5.98
C ASN A 97 -6.07 -2.56 6.14
N ASN A 98 -6.98 -2.75 7.09
CA ASN A 98 -8.05 -1.78 7.37
C ASN A 98 -7.70 -0.81 8.49
N ASN A 99 -6.51 -0.93 9.07
CA ASN A 99 -6.01 0.01 10.06
C ASN A 99 -4.98 0.93 9.41
N VAL A 100 -5.47 1.97 8.75
CA VAL A 100 -4.67 2.77 7.84
C VAL A 100 -3.97 3.91 8.54
N GLU A 101 -2.65 3.99 8.37
CA GLU A 101 -1.87 5.18 8.70
C GLU A 101 -1.58 5.94 7.42
N PHE A 102 -2.02 7.19 7.35
CA PHE A 102 -1.87 8.01 6.15
C PHE A 102 -1.07 9.29 6.38
N LYS A 103 -0.47 9.45 7.55
CA LYS A 103 0.27 10.66 7.90
C LYS A 103 1.45 10.91 6.96
N GLY A 104 2.19 9.85 6.62
CA GLY A 104 3.31 9.96 5.69
C GLY A 104 2.86 10.30 4.28
N ILE A 105 1.81 9.63 3.81
CA ILE A 105 1.28 9.82 2.45
C ILE A 105 0.72 11.22 2.27
N SER A 106 0.14 11.80 3.31
CA SER A 106 -0.40 13.16 3.27
C SER A 106 0.62 14.21 2.83
N LYS A 107 1.91 13.93 3.02
CA LYS A 107 2.98 14.84 2.62
C LYS A 107 3.17 14.90 1.11
N PHE A 108 2.72 13.87 0.39
CA PHE A 108 2.99 13.70 -1.02
C PHE A 108 1.77 13.88 -1.91
N THR A 109 0.63 14.20 -1.33
CA THR A 109 -0.59 14.40 -2.10
C THR A 109 -1.17 15.78 -1.82
N ASN A 110 -1.79 16.37 -2.84
CA ASN A 110 -2.51 17.62 -2.69
C ASN A 110 -3.90 17.42 -2.11
N ASP A 111 -4.37 16.17 -2.08
CA ASP A 111 -5.68 15.87 -1.54
C ASP A 111 -5.65 15.87 -0.02
N ASN A 112 -6.70 16.39 0.58
CA ASN A 112 -6.90 16.26 2.01
C ASN A 112 -7.48 14.89 2.29
N ILE A 113 -6.65 13.95 2.70
CA ILE A 113 -7.06 12.56 2.93
C ILE A 113 -8.13 12.47 3.99
N ALA A 114 -7.99 13.21 5.09
CA ALA A 114 -8.98 13.20 6.15
C ALA A 114 -10.36 13.67 5.65
N HIS A 115 -10.38 14.72 4.81
CA HIS A 115 -11.60 15.23 4.22
C HIS A 115 -12.24 14.17 3.30
N LYS A 116 -11.44 13.50 2.49
CA LYS A 116 -11.92 12.43 1.61
C LYS A 116 -12.52 11.27 2.37
N ILE A 117 -11.93 10.90 3.51
CA ILE A 117 -12.45 9.86 4.38
C ILE A 117 -13.80 10.27 4.95
N VAL A 118 -13.93 11.49 5.43
CA VAL A 118 -15.19 12.01 5.98
C VAL A 118 -16.27 12.01 4.90
N ASP A 119 -15.95 12.47 3.69
CA ASP A 119 -16.90 12.46 2.57
C ASP A 119 -17.35 11.06 2.21
N TYR A 120 -16.43 10.10 2.21
CA TYR A 120 -16.75 8.72 1.93
C TYR A 120 -17.72 8.15 2.96
N ILE A 121 -17.42 8.36 4.25
CA ILE A 121 -18.28 7.91 5.35
C ILE A 121 -19.68 8.53 5.24
N ASP A 122 -19.74 9.82 4.94
CA ASP A 122 -21.01 10.53 4.76
C ASP A 122 -21.81 9.93 3.60
N THR A 123 -21.14 9.61 2.51
CA THR A 123 -21.78 9.02 1.33
C THR A 123 -22.39 7.66 1.65
N ILE A 124 -21.66 6.78 2.32
CA ILE A 124 -22.17 5.43 2.62
C ILE A 124 -23.25 5.45 3.71
N SER A 125 -23.23 6.43 4.61
CA SER A 125 -24.22 6.52 5.67
C SER A 125 -25.59 7.00 5.17
N LYS A 126 -25.65 7.56 3.96
CA LYS A 126 -26.90 8.02 3.34
C LYS A 126 -27.60 6.97 2.51
N ARG A 127 -27.01 5.80 2.38
CA ARG A 127 -27.58 4.70 1.59
C ARG A 127 -28.69 3.96 2.33
#